data_7b27187a82cc28cbae8f5557aef583e3
#
_entry.id   7b27187a82cc28cbae8f5557aef583e3
#
_cell.length_a   1.000
_cell.length_b   1.000
_cell.length_c   1.000
_cell.angle_alpha   90.00
_cell.angle_beta   90.00
_cell.angle_gamma   90.00
#
_symmetry.space_group_name_H-M   'P 1'
#
loop_
_entity.id
_entity.type
_entity.pdbx_description
1 polymer ?
#
loop_
_entity_poly.entity_id
_entity_poly.type
_entity_poly.pdbx_seq_one_letter_code
_entity_poly.pdbx_strand_id
1 'polypeptide(L)'
;ATQRPGDPEFLPHTNHALPDLLWLLQLGAAQFRRFVKRTAMRRLDRAQLLRNVAVALGNSATSRELPALCASYHRELPLVRCHLAWAIGQVALRDPAAHAPACAFLAEVASTETDAEVLVEIAAAQALVGFGEYAS
;
A
#
# COMPACT_ATOMS: atom_id res chain seq x y z
N ALA A 1 -0.81 -25.72 -4.02
CA ALA A 1 -0.04 -25.48 -2.80
C ALA A 1 0.00 -23.99 -2.49
N THR A 2 -0.14 -23.64 -1.24
CA THR A 2 -0.17 -22.25 -0.81
C THR A 2 1.27 -21.75 -0.63
N GLN A 3 1.63 -20.68 -1.31
CA GLN A 3 2.92 -20.05 -1.12
C GLN A 3 2.93 -19.28 0.20
N ARG A 4 4.08 -19.28 0.87
CA ARG A 4 4.27 -18.56 2.13
C ARG A 4 5.24 -17.41 1.91
N PRO A 5 5.19 -16.35 2.74
CA PRO A 5 6.07 -15.20 2.56
C PRO A 5 7.56 -15.52 2.50
N GLY A 6 8.01 -16.63 3.05
CA GLY A 6 9.42 -17.01 2.99
C GLY A 6 9.81 -17.80 1.76
N ASP A 7 8.87 -18.19 0.91
CA ASP A 7 9.15 -19.03 -0.26
C ASP A 7 9.86 -18.24 -1.36
N PRO A 8 10.82 -18.86 -2.08
CA PRO A 8 11.54 -18.16 -3.15
C PRO A 8 10.64 -17.64 -4.27
N GLU A 9 9.48 -18.27 -4.45
CA GLU A 9 8.54 -17.91 -5.51
C GLU A 9 7.50 -16.89 -5.07
N PHE A 10 7.58 -16.40 -3.84
CA PHE A 10 6.62 -15.43 -3.33
C PHE A 10 6.94 -14.05 -3.90
N LEU A 11 6.12 -13.61 -4.86
CA LEU A 11 6.27 -12.32 -5.53
C LEU A 11 4.95 -11.55 -5.45
N PRO A 12 4.97 -10.26 -5.02
CA PRO A 12 3.74 -9.48 -4.83
C PRO A 12 2.94 -9.25 -6.10
N HIS A 13 3.53 -9.41 -7.28
CA HIS A 13 2.82 -9.22 -8.55
C HIS A 13 2.01 -10.44 -8.99
N THR A 14 2.10 -11.55 -8.27
CA THR A 14 1.28 -12.73 -8.51
C THR A 14 0.04 -12.72 -7.60
N ASN A 15 -0.87 -13.68 -7.79
CA ASN A 15 -2.11 -13.73 -7.00
C ASN A 15 -1.86 -14.27 -5.59
N HIS A 16 -1.41 -13.39 -4.70
CA HIS A 16 -1.21 -13.74 -3.31
C HIS A 16 -2.42 -13.33 -2.47
N ALA A 17 -2.65 -14.06 -1.39
CA ALA A 17 -3.72 -13.75 -0.45
C ALA A 17 -3.45 -12.42 0.25
N LEU A 18 -4.52 -11.69 0.58
CA LEU A 18 -4.41 -10.40 1.26
C LEU A 18 -3.62 -10.47 2.57
N PRO A 19 -3.78 -11.51 3.43
CA PRO A 19 -2.97 -11.59 4.65
C PRO A 19 -1.46 -11.62 4.39
N ASP A 20 -1.03 -12.29 3.31
CA ASP A 20 0.39 -12.36 2.95
C ASP A 20 0.91 -11.00 2.49
N LEU A 21 0.11 -10.27 1.73
CA LEU A 21 0.47 -8.92 1.29
C LEU A 21 0.57 -7.97 2.48
N LEU A 22 -0.37 -8.05 3.42
CA LEU A 22 -0.34 -7.25 4.63
C LEU A 22 0.89 -7.56 5.48
N TRP A 23 1.25 -8.84 5.58
CA TRP A 23 2.45 -9.25 6.31
C TRP A 23 3.70 -8.59 5.72
N LEU A 24 3.83 -8.63 4.39
CA LEU A 24 4.96 -7.98 3.72
C LEU A 24 4.96 -6.46 3.95
N LEU A 25 3.79 -5.84 3.87
CA LEU A 25 3.68 -4.40 4.08
C LEU A 25 4.15 -3.98 5.47
N GLN A 26 3.87 -4.81 6.47
CA GLN A 26 4.20 -4.53 7.87
C GLN A 26 5.62 -4.94 8.23
N LEU A 27 6.36 -5.52 7.30
CA LEU A 27 7.70 -6.02 7.52
C LEU A 27 8.68 -4.87 7.74
N GLY A 28 9.33 -4.84 8.90
CA GLY A 28 10.35 -3.83 9.19
C GLY A 28 11.66 -4.10 8.44
N ALA A 29 12.55 -3.11 8.40
CA ALA A 29 13.79 -3.22 7.65
C ALA A 29 14.67 -4.41 8.09
N ALA A 30 14.78 -4.65 9.41
CA ALA A 30 15.56 -5.76 9.92
C ALA A 30 14.94 -7.11 9.57
N GLN A 31 13.61 -7.19 9.67
CA GLN A 31 12.87 -8.40 9.29
C GLN A 31 12.98 -8.65 7.79
N PHE A 32 12.93 -7.58 6.99
CA PHE A 32 13.11 -7.70 5.55
C PHE A 32 14.47 -8.30 5.19
N ARG A 33 15.54 -7.84 5.86
CA ARG A 33 16.88 -8.39 5.62
C ARG A 33 16.94 -9.89 5.92
N ARG A 34 16.28 -10.33 6.98
CA ARG A 34 16.19 -11.76 7.31
C ARG A 34 15.42 -12.54 6.29
N PHE A 35 14.30 -11.97 5.83
CA PHE A 35 13.46 -12.57 4.81
C PHE A 35 14.24 -12.76 3.50
N VAL A 36 14.95 -11.73 3.04
CA VAL A 36 15.68 -11.76 1.78
C VAL A 36 16.81 -12.78 1.81
N LYS A 37 17.45 -12.97 2.97
CA LYS A 37 18.52 -13.96 3.12
C LYS A 37 18.05 -15.39 2.86
N ARG A 38 16.77 -15.67 3.02
CA ARG A 38 16.18 -17.00 2.89
C ARG A 38 15.44 -17.22 1.57
N THR A 39 15.45 -16.24 0.68
CA THR A 39 14.67 -16.30 -0.55
C THR A 39 15.52 -15.93 -1.75
N ALA A 40 14.98 -16.18 -2.94
CA ALA A 40 15.62 -15.77 -4.21
C ALA A 40 15.48 -14.26 -4.45
N MET A 41 14.87 -13.51 -3.56
CA MET A 41 14.58 -12.09 -3.72
C MET A 41 15.71 -11.18 -3.24
N ARG A 42 16.93 -11.68 -3.16
CA ARG A 42 18.07 -10.93 -2.62
C ARG A 42 18.37 -9.62 -3.33
N ARG A 43 18.04 -9.54 -4.62
CA ARG A 43 18.34 -8.37 -5.44
C ARG A 43 17.23 -7.35 -5.45
N LEU A 44 16.09 -7.68 -4.87
CA LEU A 44 14.95 -6.78 -4.79
C LEU A 44 15.12 -5.92 -3.55
N ASP A 45 15.23 -4.61 -3.71
CA ASP A 45 15.31 -3.77 -2.54
C ASP A 45 13.93 -3.65 -1.87
N ARG A 46 13.95 -3.26 -0.58
CA ARG A 46 12.74 -3.20 0.22
C ARG A 46 11.71 -2.23 -0.35
N ALA A 47 12.15 -1.08 -0.85
CA ALA A 47 11.25 -0.07 -1.40
C ALA A 47 10.53 -0.60 -2.64
N GLN A 48 11.23 -1.31 -3.52
CA GLN A 48 10.61 -1.93 -4.69
C GLN A 48 9.58 -2.98 -4.29
N LEU A 49 9.92 -3.83 -3.32
CA LEU A 49 9.00 -4.85 -2.85
C LEU A 49 7.73 -4.22 -2.29
N LEU A 50 7.88 -3.23 -1.42
CA LEU A 50 6.74 -2.59 -0.80
C LEU A 50 5.90 -1.79 -1.80
N ARG A 51 6.54 -1.21 -2.82
CA ARG A 51 5.81 -0.59 -3.92
C ARG A 51 4.91 -1.60 -4.62
N ASN A 52 5.45 -2.78 -4.93
CA ASN A 52 4.69 -3.83 -5.59
C ASN A 52 3.55 -4.35 -4.70
N VAL A 53 3.82 -4.47 -3.40
CA VAL A 53 2.79 -4.86 -2.42
C VAL A 53 1.68 -3.81 -2.36
N ALA A 54 2.04 -2.53 -2.34
CA ALA A 54 1.05 -1.44 -2.32
C ALA A 54 0.16 -1.47 -3.56
N VAL A 55 0.74 -1.72 -4.74
CA VAL A 55 -0.04 -1.84 -5.98
C VAL A 55 -1.00 -3.01 -5.89
N ALA A 56 -0.54 -4.17 -5.43
CA ALA A 56 -1.38 -5.35 -5.29
C ALA A 56 -2.53 -5.11 -4.32
N LEU A 57 -2.26 -4.47 -3.19
CA LEU A 57 -3.29 -4.12 -2.21
C LEU A 57 -4.27 -3.09 -2.76
N GLY A 58 -3.78 -2.10 -3.50
CA GLY A 58 -4.65 -1.11 -4.15
C GLY A 58 -5.65 -1.76 -5.10
N ASN A 59 -5.27 -2.87 -5.73
CA ASN A 59 -6.12 -3.59 -6.66
C ASN A 59 -7.05 -4.63 -6.00
N SER A 60 -6.84 -4.97 -4.74
CA SER A 60 -7.56 -6.08 -4.11
C SER A 60 -8.10 -5.80 -2.72
N ALA A 61 -7.55 -4.85 -1.99
CA ALA A 61 -7.94 -4.59 -0.60
C ALA A 61 -9.32 -3.95 -0.49
N THR A 62 -9.91 -4.10 0.69
CA THR A 62 -11.21 -3.50 1.03
C THR A 62 -11.04 -2.63 2.28
N SER A 63 -12.16 -2.16 2.84
CA SER A 63 -12.15 -1.37 4.07
C SER A 63 -11.47 -2.10 5.24
N ARG A 64 -11.42 -3.43 5.18
CA ARG A 64 -10.80 -4.24 6.24
C ARG A 64 -9.30 -4.02 6.30
N GLU A 65 -8.64 -3.84 5.16
CA GLU A 65 -7.20 -3.65 5.06
C GLU A 65 -6.78 -2.18 5.12
N LEU A 66 -7.72 -1.26 5.00
CA LEU A 66 -7.42 0.17 4.97
C LEU A 66 -6.63 0.65 6.19
N PRO A 67 -6.97 0.27 7.44
CA PRO A 67 -6.18 0.71 8.59
C PRO A 67 -4.71 0.33 8.52
N ALA A 68 -4.39 -0.86 7.98
CA ALA A 68 -3.02 -1.29 7.82
C ALA A 68 -2.27 -0.45 6.78
N LEU A 69 -2.93 -0.10 5.68
CA LEU A 69 -2.36 0.79 4.67
C LEU A 69 -2.04 2.16 5.26
N CYS A 70 -2.97 2.71 6.01
CA CYS A 70 -2.79 4.01 6.64
C CYS A 70 -1.65 4.00 7.68
N ALA A 71 -1.59 2.96 8.50
CA ALA A 71 -0.53 2.82 9.50
C ALA A 71 0.84 2.71 8.84
N SER A 72 0.94 1.99 7.73
CA SER A 72 2.20 1.82 7.02
C SER A 72 2.69 3.11 6.39
N TYR A 73 1.79 3.98 5.94
CA TYR A 73 2.15 5.24 5.31
C TYR A 73 3.15 6.03 6.16
N HIS A 74 2.89 6.14 7.44
CA HIS A 74 3.71 6.97 8.34
C HIS A 74 5.12 6.44 8.56
N ARG A 75 5.38 5.19 8.25
CA ARG A 75 6.67 4.55 8.49
C ARG A 75 7.54 4.46 7.24
N GLU A 76 6.99 4.79 6.06
CA GLU A 76 7.66 4.46 4.81
C GLU A 76 8.38 5.65 4.18
N LEU A 77 9.28 5.34 3.25
CA LEU A 77 9.99 6.30 2.44
C LEU A 77 9.06 6.92 1.39
N PRO A 78 9.42 8.10 0.85
CA PRO A 78 8.54 8.80 -0.10
C PRO A 78 8.06 7.94 -1.28
N LEU A 79 8.95 7.12 -1.87
CA LEU A 79 8.56 6.26 -2.99
C LEU A 79 7.40 5.34 -2.60
N VAL A 80 7.50 4.74 -1.43
CA VAL A 80 6.45 3.82 -0.95
C VAL A 80 5.20 4.61 -0.56
N ARG A 81 5.36 5.79 0.07
CA ARG A 81 4.21 6.63 0.42
C ARG A 81 3.40 7.04 -0.80
N CYS A 82 4.06 7.33 -1.93
CA CYS A 82 3.36 7.60 -3.19
C CYS A 82 2.41 6.47 -3.57
N HIS A 83 2.91 5.24 -3.50
CA HIS A 83 2.10 4.08 -3.89
C HIS A 83 1.04 3.74 -2.85
N LEU A 84 1.31 4.01 -1.57
CA LEU A 84 0.29 3.83 -0.52
C LEU A 84 -0.84 4.84 -0.67
N ALA A 85 -0.53 6.10 -0.99
CA ALA A 85 -1.55 7.11 -1.25
C ALA A 85 -2.44 6.69 -2.42
N TRP A 86 -1.83 6.21 -3.50
CA TRP A 86 -2.57 5.68 -4.64
C TRP A 86 -3.46 4.51 -4.22
N ALA A 87 -2.91 3.55 -3.47
CA ALA A 87 -3.65 2.36 -3.04
C ALA A 87 -4.86 2.73 -2.17
N ILE A 88 -4.67 3.68 -1.25
CA ILE A 88 -5.76 4.15 -0.39
C ILE A 88 -6.89 4.74 -1.24
N GLY A 89 -6.54 5.52 -2.26
CA GLY A 89 -7.54 6.06 -3.20
C GLY A 89 -8.29 4.97 -3.95
N GLN A 90 -7.59 3.93 -4.40
CA GLN A 90 -8.21 2.82 -5.12
C GLN A 90 -9.17 2.02 -4.25
N VAL A 91 -8.79 1.79 -2.99
CA VAL A 91 -9.67 1.10 -2.04
C VAL A 91 -10.93 1.91 -1.80
N ALA A 92 -10.80 3.24 -1.65
CA ALA A 92 -11.94 4.12 -1.44
C ALA A 92 -12.90 4.12 -2.62
N LEU A 93 -12.39 4.04 -3.85
CA LEU A 93 -13.22 3.97 -5.04
C LEU A 93 -14.00 2.66 -5.13
N ARG A 94 -13.35 1.57 -4.76
CA ARG A 94 -13.94 0.23 -4.92
C ARG A 94 -14.89 -0.13 -3.80
N ASP A 95 -14.63 0.32 -2.58
CA ASP A 95 -15.38 -0.07 -1.41
C ASP A 95 -16.01 1.15 -0.73
N PRO A 96 -17.34 1.31 -0.81
CA PRO A 96 -18.02 2.46 -0.19
C PRO A 96 -17.75 2.57 1.32
N ALA A 97 -17.54 1.47 2.01
CA ALA A 97 -17.25 1.50 3.44
C ALA A 97 -15.87 2.13 3.75
N ALA A 98 -14.97 2.14 2.77
CA ALA A 98 -13.65 2.73 2.91
C ALA A 98 -13.63 4.23 2.55
N HIS A 99 -14.67 4.75 1.91
CA HIS A 99 -14.67 6.10 1.36
C HIS A 99 -14.39 7.17 2.43
N ALA A 100 -15.22 7.23 3.48
CA ALA A 100 -15.07 8.27 4.51
C ALA A 100 -13.74 8.18 5.26
N PRO A 101 -13.32 7.00 5.74
CA PRO A 101 -12.02 6.93 6.42
C PRO A 101 -10.84 7.21 5.50
N ALA A 102 -10.91 6.83 4.23
CA ALA A 102 -9.84 7.14 3.27
C ALA A 102 -9.75 8.63 3.02
N CYS A 103 -10.88 9.30 2.81
CA CYS A 103 -10.90 10.75 2.61
C CYS A 103 -10.33 11.49 3.81
N ALA A 104 -10.71 11.06 5.02
CA ALA A 104 -10.21 11.67 6.25
C ALA A 104 -8.69 11.50 6.35
N PHE A 105 -8.18 10.31 6.06
CA PHE A 105 -6.76 10.04 6.11
C PHE A 105 -5.98 10.86 5.08
N LEU A 106 -6.46 10.91 3.83
CA LEU A 106 -5.80 11.67 2.77
C LEU A 106 -5.75 13.17 3.12
N ALA A 107 -6.83 13.71 3.72
CA ALA A 107 -6.84 15.10 4.15
C ALA A 107 -5.81 15.33 5.26
N GLU A 108 -5.70 14.41 6.21
CA GLU A 108 -4.75 14.50 7.29
C GLU A 108 -3.31 14.52 6.77
N VAL A 109 -2.94 13.56 5.93
CA VAL A 109 -1.57 13.48 5.42
C VAL A 109 -1.26 14.62 4.45
N ALA A 110 -2.24 15.14 3.73
CA ALA A 110 -2.04 16.30 2.86
C ALA A 110 -1.55 17.52 3.65
N SER A 111 -1.96 17.64 4.90
CA SER A 111 -1.57 18.78 5.73
C SER A 111 -0.19 18.61 6.37
N THR A 112 0.34 17.41 6.43
CA THR A 112 1.60 17.12 7.12
C THR A 112 2.72 16.65 6.17
N GLU A 113 2.38 16.17 4.98
CA GLU A 113 3.36 15.67 4.03
C GLU A 113 4.25 16.79 3.50
N THR A 114 5.54 16.52 3.40
CA THR A 114 6.53 17.49 2.93
C THR A 114 7.12 17.14 1.57
N ASP A 115 7.02 15.88 1.14
CA ASP A 115 7.58 15.45 -0.14
C ASP A 115 6.67 15.87 -1.28
N ALA A 116 7.23 16.55 -2.28
CA ALA A 116 6.45 17.11 -3.39
C ALA A 116 5.76 16.03 -4.24
N GLU A 117 6.45 14.92 -4.49
CA GLU A 117 5.87 13.83 -5.29
C GLU A 117 4.76 13.12 -4.55
N VAL A 118 4.92 12.94 -3.25
CA VAL A 118 3.87 12.34 -2.42
C VAL A 118 2.64 13.25 -2.39
N LEU A 119 2.84 14.55 -2.27
CA LEU A 119 1.73 15.52 -2.29
C LEU A 119 0.96 15.45 -3.61
N VAL A 120 1.65 15.27 -4.73
CA VAL A 120 0.99 15.10 -6.04
C VAL A 120 0.11 13.86 -6.04
N GLU A 121 0.62 12.75 -5.49
CA GLU A 121 -0.15 11.50 -5.43
C GLU A 121 -1.34 11.61 -4.47
N ILE A 122 -1.18 12.28 -3.35
CA ILE A 122 -2.27 12.52 -2.42
C ILE A 122 -3.36 13.35 -3.11
N ALA A 123 -2.98 14.41 -3.81
CA ALA A 123 -3.94 15.26 -4.52
C ALA A 123 -4.67 14.47 -5.61
N ALA A 124 -3.96 13.62 -6.34
CA ALA A 124 -4.56 12.77 -7.36
C ALA A 124 -5.57 11.78 -6.74
N ALA A 125 -5.22 11.18 -5.61
CA ALA A 125 -6.11 10.27 -4.91
C ALA A 125 -7.36 11.01 -4.40
N GLN A 126 -7.19 12.20 -3.86
CA GLN A 126 -8.31 13.03 -3.39
C GLN A 126 -9.25 13.40 -4.54
N ALA A 127 -8.70 13.78 -5.69
CA ALA A 127 -9.51 14.12 -6.86
C ALA A 127 -10.30 12.93 -7.36
N LEU A 128 -9.65 11.76 -7.38
CA LEU A 128 -10.28 10.52 -7.85
C LEU A 128 -11.44 10.11 -6.94
N VAL A 129 -11.25 10.19 -5.63
CA VAL A 129 -12.28 9.86 -4.65
C VAL A 129 -13.43 10.88 -4.72
N GLY A 130 -13.12 12.16 -4.88
CA GLY A 130 -14.12 13.20 -5.06
C GLY A 130 -14.96 12.99 -6.30
N PHE A 131 -14.36 12.56 -7.40
CA PHE A 131 -15.10 12.21 -8.62
C PHE A 131 -16.04 11.04 -8.40
N GLY A 132 -15.58 10.01 -7.67
CA GLY A 132 -16.42 8.87 -7.34
C GLY A 132 -17.65 9.28 -6.53
N GLU A 133 -17.48 10.22 -5.63
CA GLU A 133 -18.58 10.74 -4.81
C GLU A 133 -19.65 11.44 -5.66
N TYR A 134 -19.23 12.22 -6.65
CA TYR A 134 -20.17 12.91 -7.54
C TYR A 134 -20.81 11.97 -8.56
N ALA A 135 -20.13 10.90 -8.92
CA ALA A 135 -20.64 9.94 -9.90
C ALA A 135 -21.70 9.00 -9.32
N SER A 136 -21.77 8.88 -8.03
CA SER A 136 -22.77 8.04 -7.36
C SER A 136 -24.01 8.86 -7.00
#